data_06b35550f4ef86f7ed2a67a9ead82558
#
_entry.id   06b35550f4ef86f7ed2a67a9ead82558
#
_cell.length_a   1.000
_cell.length_b   1.000
_cell.length_c   1.000
_cell.angle_alpha   90.00
_cell.angle_beta   90.00
_cell.angle_gamma   90.00
#
_symmetry.space_group_name_H-M   'P 1'
#
loop_
_entity.id
_entity.type
_entity.pdbx_description
1 polymer ?
#
loop_
_entity_poly.entity_id
_entity_poly.type
_entity_poly.pdbx_seq_one_letter_code
_entity_poly.pdbx_strand_id
1 'polypeptide(L)'
;MSLEVHIEKKLNGFTLRSDFTAGNTATAILGASGCGKSMTLRCIAGIVKPDKGRIVLDGRVLFDSEQHIDLPPQQRGVGLLFQNYALFPNMTVEQNILCGLKAERDKAARKARCAGMLRALRLEELASRRPAELSGGQQQRTALARILVGKPKILMLDEPFSALDSYLREEVEGEVGSLLAGFAGTALLVTHNRDEAYRLCRDMIVMGGGQVLRTGTTKEVFADPRSIAAARLTGCKNILPCTRVDSHSVRLAGCESLLHLAAEVPEGCTAVGIRAHDFAPCAPGAENALPVELLSASENPFDWNLIFQLPDGTTRLWWKVSKTTLSVAEPDAPACLSAPPERIMALVDHSQYEQ
;
A
#
# COMPACT_ATOMS: atom_id res chain seq x y z
N MET A 1 5.25 -6.93 20.01
CA MET A 1 5.99 -5.72 19.57
C MET A 1 4.99 -4.75 18.96
N SER A 2 5.12 -3.45 19.23
CA SER A 2 4.25 -2.41 18.66
C SER A 2 5.06 -1.17 18.33
N LEU A 3 4.72 -0.54 17.22
CA LEU A 3 5.21 0.78 16.83
C LEU A 3 4.04 1.76 16.92
N GLU A 4 4.19 2.83 17.67
CA GLU A 4 3.24 3.93 17.79
C GLU A 4 3.87 5.18 17.17
N VAL A 5 3.18 5.81 16.24
CA VAL A 5 3.65 6.98 15.50
C VAL A 5 2.59 8.07 15.56
N HIS A 6 2.88 9.17 16.22
CA HIS A 6 2.05 10.36 16.29
C HIS A 6 2.96 11.55 16.01
N ILE A 7 3.11 11.95 14.74
CA ILE A 7 4.07 12.97 14.34
C ILE A 7 3.47 13.98 13.39
N GLU A 8 4.01 15.21 13.48
CA GLU A 8 3.77 16.27 12.52
C GLU A 8 5.10 16.77 11.96
N LYS A 9 5.15 16.95 10.63
CA LYS A 9 6.30 17.49 9.91
C LYS A 9 5.85 18.45 8.82
N LYS A 10 6.27 19.70 8.90
CA LYS A 10 6.06 20.67 7.82
C LYS A 10 6.99 20.36 6.66
N LEU A 11 6.45 20.25 5.47
CA LEU A 11 7.14 20.05 4.22
C LEU A 11 6.81 21.20 3.26
N ASN A 12 7.57 21.31 2.16
CA ASN A 12 7.25 22.28 1.13
C ASN A 12 5.92 21.87 0.44
N GLY A 13 4.87 22.67 0.66
CA GLY A 13 3.56 22.47 0.03
C GLY A 13 2.51 21.77 0.89
N PHE A 14 2.87 21.00 1.93
CA PHE A 14 1.89 20.38 2.82
C PHE A 14 2.48 20.03 4.20
N THR A 15 1.63 19.68 5.14
CA THR A 15 2.05 19.19 6.46
C THR A 15 1.76 17.70 6.56
N LEU A 16 2.82 16.90 6.75
CA LEU A 16 2.69 15.49 7.06
C LEU A 16 2.16 15.33 8.50
N ARG A 17 1.07 14.59 8.66
CA ARG A 17 0.51 14.14 9.94
C ARG A 17 0.33 12.64 9.88
N SER A 18 1.22 11.91 10.55
CA SER A 18 1.16 10.44 10.62
C SER A 18 0.73 10.03 12.01
N ASP A 19 -0.47 9.47 12.10
CA ASP A 19 -1.07 8.96 13.34
C ASP A 19 -1.51 7.52 13.12
N PHE A 20 -0.73 6.56 13.61
CA PHE A 20 -1.04 5.14 13.48
C PHE A 20 -0.27 4.27 14.47
N THR A 21 -0.78 3.06 14.65
CA THR A 21 -0.10 1.97 15.38
C THR A 21 0.09 0.79 14.44
N ALA A 22 1.29 0.20 14.44
CA ALA A 22 1.59 -1.03 13.73
C ALA A 22 2.02 -2.13 14.71
N GLY A 23 1.44 -3.32 14.56
CA GLY A 23 1.70 -4.48 15.41
C GLY A 23 2.90 -5.31 14.95
N ASN A 24 2.98 -6.54 15.47
CA ASN A 24 4.01 -7.53 15.13
C ASN A 24 3.65 -8.29 13.83
N THR A 25 3.26 -7.56 12.81
CA THR A 25 2.86 -8.08 11.49
C THR A 25 3.47 -7.21 10.40
N ALA A 26 3.42 -7.70 9.15
CA ALA A 26 3.70 -6.85 8.01
C ALA A 26 2.52 -5.90 7.76
N THR A 27 2.79 -4.60 7.82
CA THR A 27 1.83 -3.52 7.59
C THR A 27 2.23 -2.73 6.35
N ALA A 28 1.31 -2.63 5.38
CA ALA A 28 1.51 -1.79 4.21
C ALA A 28 1.20 -0.32 4.50
N ILE A 29 1.99 0.60 3.97
CA ILE A 29 1.65 2.02 3.86
C ILE A 29 1.40 2.30 2.38
N LEU A 30 0.11 2.34 2.00
CA LEU A 30 -0.35 2.57 0.63
C LEU A 30 -0.70 4.04 0.42
N GLY A 31 -0.31 4.63 -0.70
CA GLY A 31 -0.68 6.00 -1.03
C GLY A 31 -0.04 6.48 -2.34
N ALA A 32 -0.53 7.59 -2.88
CA ALA A 32 0.03 8.20 -4.08
C ALA A 32 1.48 8.68 -3.87
N SER A 33 2.21 8.87 -4.96
CA SER A 33 3.55 9.46 -4.90
C SER A 33 3.49 10.86 -4.29
N GLY A 34 4.44 11.19 -3.42
CA GLY A 34 4.51 12.50 -2.77
C GLY A 34 3.62 12.68 -1.53
N CYS A 35 2.73 11.74 -1.16
CA CYS A 35 1.84 11.90 0.00
C CYS A 35 2.52 11.77 1.38
N GLY A 36 3.84 11.56 1.46
CA GLY A 36 4.57 11.55 2.73
C GLY A 36 5.03 10.18 3.25
N LYS A 37 4.76 9.06 2.56
CA LYS A 37 5.11 7.69 2.99
C LYS A 37 6.60 7.52 3.36
N SER A 38 7.49 7.82 2.42
CA SER A 38 8.95 7.73 2.65
C SER A 38 9.42 8.71 3.72
N MET A 39 8.77 9.88 3.84
CA MET A 39 9.10 10.84 4.89
C MET A 39 8.73 10.29 6.27
N THR A 40 7.59 9.62 6.40
CA THR A 40 7.19 8.90 7.64
C THR A 40 8.25 7.88 8.04
N LEU A 41 8.73 7.04 7.09
CA LEU A 41 9.80 6.08 7.39
C LEU A 41 11.10 6.76 7.82
N ARG A 42 11.48 7.87 7.17
CA ARG A 42 12.68 8.64 7.55
C ARG A 42 12.56 9.27 8.94
N CYS A 43 11.36 9.71 9.32
CA CYS A 43 11.09 10.21 10.67
C CYS A 43 11.22 9.08 11.71
N ILE A 44 10.66 7.90 11.45
CA ILE A 44 10.77 6.73 12.33
C ILE A 44 12.25 6.31 12.47
N ALA A 45 12.99 6.30 11.36
CA ALA A 45 14.41 5.95 11.35
C ALA A 45 15.32 6.99 12.04
N GLY A 46 14.82 8.21 12.31
CA GLY A 46 15.59 9.31 12.89
C GLY A 46 16.53 10.00 11.91
N ILE A 47 16.30 9.81 10.61
CA ILE A 47 17.04 10.51 9.52
C ILE A 47 16.51 11.94 9.37
N VAL A 48 15.21 12.09 9.55
CA VAL A 48 14.54 13.40 9.57
C VAL A 48 13.87 13.56 10.93
N LYS A 49 14.09 14.70 11.55
CA LYS A 49 13.46 15.05 12.83
C LYS A 49 12.03 15.55 12.56
N PRO A 50 10.99 14.96 13.18
CA PRO A 50 9.65 15.54 13.20
C PRO A 50 9.64 16.91 13.90
N ASP A 51 8.69 17.75 13.54
CA ASP A 51 8.55 19.07 14.20
C ASP A 51 7.82 18.94 15.53
N LYS A 52 6.83 18.01 15.60
CA LYS A 52 6.06 17.70 16.81
C LYS A 52 5.74 16.22 16.89
N GLY A 53 5.38 15.78 18.10
CA GLY A 53 4.79 14.49 18.35
C GLY A 53 5.71 13.49 19.01
N ARG A 54 5.39 12.19 18.87
CA ARG A 54 6.03 11.11 19.60
C ARG A 54 6.12 9.85 18.73
N ILE A 55 7.24 9.11 18.88
CA ILE A 55 7.45 7.78 18.26
C ILE A 55 7.88 6.82 19.35
N VAL A 56 7.15 5.71 19.49
CA VAL A 56 7.43 4.67 20.49
C VAL A 56 7.57 3.31 19.80
N LEU A 57 8.61 2.57 20.13
CA LEU A 57 8.81 1.20 19.68
C LEU A 57 8.96 0.28 20.89
N ASP A 58 8.04 -0.66 21.07
CA ASP A 58 8.00 -1.60 22.20
C ASP A 58 8.10 -0.91 23.56
N GLY A 59 7.35 0.18 23.76
CA GLY A 59 7.37 0.98 24.98
C GLY A 59 8.60 1.89 25.13
N ARG A 60 9.60 1.78 24.24
CA ARG A 60 10.76 2.66 24.22
C ARG A 60 10.49 3.90 23.38
N VAL A 61 10.60 5.07 23.99
CA VAL A 61 10.49 6.34 23.27
C VAL A 61 11.72 6.55 22.38
N LEU A 62 11.49 6.70 21.07
CA LEU A 62 12.52 6.99 20.07
C LEU A 62 12.61 8.49 19.79
N PHE A 63 11.47 9.16 19.78
CA PHE A 63 11.32 10.60 19.62
C PHE A 63 10.17 11.10 20.48
N ASP A 64 10.34 12.24 21.11
CA ASP A 64 9.29 12.96 21.84
C ASP A 64 9.65 14.45 21.85
N SER A 65 8.81 15.28 21.20
CA SER A 65 9.06 16.73 21.09
C SER A 65 8.88 17.47 22.41
N GLU A 66 8.01 16.99 23.31
CA GLU A 66 7.73 17.61 24.60
C GLU A 66 8.81 17.28 25.63
N GLN A 67 9.26 16.02 25.64
CA GLN A 67 10.32 15.54 26.53
C GLN A 67 11.74 15.80 25.98
N HIS A 68 11.86 16.42 24.81
CA HIS A 68 13.14 16.66 24.13
C HIS A 68 13.97 15.38 23.86
N ILE A 69 13.30 14.25 23.65
CA ILE A 69 13.94 12.98 23.31
C ILE A 69 14.06 12.88 21.78
N ASP A 70 15.27 12.66 21.30
CA ASP A 70 15.53 12.41 19.87
C ASP A 70 16.73 11.44 19.75
N LEU A 71 16.42 10.15 19.71
CA LEU A 71 17.47 9.14 19.59
C LEU A 71 18.08 9.15 18.19
N PRO A 72 19.40 9.12 18.05
CA PRO A 72 20.03 9.03 16.74
C PRO A 72 19.69 7.68 16.05
N PRO A 73 19.73 7.59 14.71
CA PRO A 73 19.34 6.39 13.97
C PRO A 73 19.95 5.10 14.45
N GLN A 74 21.23 5.12 14.85
CA GLN A 74 21.98 3.95 15.31
C GLN A 74 21.44 3.35 16.60
N GLN A 75 20.71 4.14 17.40
CA GLN A 75 20.15 3.71 18.67
C GLN A 75 18.67 3.30 18.57
N ARG A 76 18.01 3.51 17.43
CA ARG A 76 16.59 3.21 17.25
C ARG A 76 16.29 1.73 16.98
N GLY A 77 17.30 0.93 16.61
CA GLY A 77 17.12 -0.49 16.27
C GLY A 77 16.28 -0.71 15.01
N VAL A 78 16.34 0.22 14.08
CA VAL A 78 15.57 0.24 12.84
C VAL A 78 16.40 -0.23 11.67
N GLY A 79 15.84 -1.10 10.83
CA GLY A 79 16.37 -1.47 9.52
C GLY A 79 15.55 -0.79 8.42
N LEU A 80 16.17 0.07 7.62
CA LEU A 80 15.52 0.77 6.52
C LEU A 80 16.16 0.39 5.18
N LEU A 81 15.36 -0.19 4.28
CA LEU A 81 15.70 -0.35 2.87
C LEU A 81 15.20 0.88 2.11
N PHE A 82 16.12 1.60 1.49
CA PHE A 82 15.81 2.73 0.62
C PHE A 82 15.44 2.25 -0.78
N GLN A 83 14.68 3.03 -1.51
CA GLN A 83 14.24 2.77 -2.87
C GLN A 83 15.43 2.49 -3.84
N ASN A 84 16.56 3.14 -3.65
CA ASN A 84 17.80 2.96 -4.45
C ASN A 84 18.79 1.99 -3.78
N TYR A 85 18.34 1.16 -2.82
CA TYR A 85 19.11 0.20 -2.05
C TYR A 85 20.28 0.79 -1.24
N ALA A 86 20.78 1.96 -1.59
CA ALA A 86 21.88 2.70 -0.94
C ALA A 86 23.09 1.81 -0.59
N LEU A 87 23.49 0.92 -1.51
CA LEU A 87 24.70 0.13 -1.38
C LEU A 87 25.95 1.01 -1.49
N PHE A 88 27.00 0.65 -0.75
CA PHE A 88 28.30 1.32 -0.87
C PHE A 88 28.97 0.85 -2.18
N PRO A 89 29.11 1.72 -3.20
CA PRO A 89 29.48 1.30 -4.55
C PRO A 89 30.92 0.74 -4.66
N ASN A 90 31.81 1.18 -3.77
CA ASN A 90 33.21 0.77 -3.75
C ASN A 90 33.47 -0.45 -2.85
N MET A 91 32.44 -0.99 -2.21
CA MET A 91 32.53 -2.16 -1.33
C MET A 91 31.96 -3.39 -2.05
N THR A 92 32.53 -4.56 -1.75
CA THR A 92 31.98 -5.85 -2.20
C THR A 92 30.67 -6.17 -1.48
N VAL A 93 29.92 -7.19 -1.93
CA VAL A 93 28.73 -7.72 -1.25
C VAL A 93 29.04 -8.05 0.20
N GLU A 94 30.11 -8.83 0.45
CA GLU A 94 30.54 -9.18 1.81
C GLU A 94 30.82 -7.94 2.66
N GLN A 95 31.56 -6.96 2.13
CA GLN A 95 31.88 -5.72 2.84
C GLN A 95 30.63 -4.89 3.14
N ASN A 96 29.67 -4.81 2.20
CA ASN A 96 28.38 -4.15 2.44
C ASN A 96 27.62 -4.81 3.60
N ILE A 97 27.57 -6.14 3.66
CA ILE A 97 26.91 -6.88 4.75
C ILE A 97 27.64 -6.63 6.09
N LEU A 98 28.97 -6.69 6.09
CA LEU A 98 29.78 -6.44 7.29
C LEU A 98 29.57 -5.03 7.87
N CYS A 99 29.18 -4.05 7.05
CA CYS A 99 28.80 -2.71 7.56
C CYS A 99 27.61 -2.74 8.50
N GLY A 100 26.67 -3.68 8.34
CA GLY A 100 25.55 -3.90 9.27
C GLY A 100 25.95 -4.44 10.65
N LEU A 101 27.20 -4.90 10.79
CA LEU A 101 27.76 -5.50 12.02
C LEU A 101 28.75 -4.58 12.73
N LYS A 102 28.71 -3.27 12.53
CA LYS A 102 29.68 -2.34 13.15
C LYS A 102 29.68 -2.39 14.69
N ALA A 103 28.55 -2.70 15.31
CA ALA A 103 28.44 -2.80 16.75
C ALA A 103 29.03 -4.11 17.33
N GLU A 104 29.21 -5.16 16.51
CA GLU A 104 29.81 -6.42 16.93
C GLU A 104 31.33 -6.29 16.96
N ARG A 105 31.92 -6.50 18.13
CA ARG A 105 33.39 -6.37 18.33
C ARG A 105 34.16 -7.64 18.01
N ASP A 106 33.53 -8.81 18.16
CA ASP A 106 34.16 -10.09 17.84
C ASP A 106 34.25 -10.32 16.35
N LYS A 107 35.47 -10.39 15.83
CA LYS A 107 35.76 -10.61 14.40
C LYS A 107 35.30 -11.98 13.92
N ALA A 108 35.38 -13.03 14.75
CA ALA A 108 34.95 -14.38 14.38
C ALA A 108 33.41 -14.43 14.28
N ALA A 109 32.71 -13.86 15.26
CA ALA A 109 31.26 -13.74 15.26
C ALA A 109 30.76 -12.91 14.05
N ARG A 110 31.40 -11.79 13.72
CA ARG A 110 31.10 -10.98 12.52
C ARG A 110 31.20 -11.81 11.24
N LYS A 111 32.32 -12.55 11.05
CA LYS A 111 32.53 -13.38 9.87
C LYS A 111 31.50 -14.50 9.77
N ALA A 112 31.23 -15.18 10.87
CA ALA A 112 30.22 -16.26 10.92
C ALA A 112 28.79 -15.75 10.58
N ARG A 113 28.38 -14.59 11.15
CA ARG A 113 27.08 -13.98 10.86
C ARG A 113 26.98 -13.51 9.41
N CYS A 114 28.04 -12.90 8.86
CA CYS A 114 28.09 -12.52 7.47
C CYS A 114 27.94 -13.74 6.54
N ALA A 115 28.71 -14.81 6.77
CA ALA A 115 28.61 -16.04 6.00
C ALA A 115 27.21 -16.69 6.10
N GLY A 116 26.60 -16.67 7.28
CA GLY A 116 25.21 -17.13 7.46
C GLY A 116 24.21 -16.31 6.63
N MET A 117 24.38 -15.00 6.57
CA MET A 117 23.51 -14.11 5.80
C MET A 117 23.70 -14.26 4.28
N LEU A 118 24.96 -14.44 3.84
CA LEU A 118 25.27 -14.74 2.42
C LEU A 118 24.51 -15.99 1.97
N ARG A 119 24.56 -17.08 2.76
CA ARG A 119 23.82 -18.33 2.47
C ARG A 119 22.31 -18.13 2.48
N ALA A 120 21.78 -17.49 3.51
CA ALA A 120 20.33 -17.29 3.66
C ALA A 120 19.72 -16.52 2.47
N LEU A 121 20.49 -15.61 1.86
CA LEU A 121 20.02 -14.79 0.72
C LEU A 121 20.65 -15.18 -0.63
N ARG A 122 21.30 -16.37 -0.72
CA ARG A 122 21.89 -16.91 -1.95
C ARG A 122 22.88 -15.95 -2.61
N LEU A 123 23.78 -15.37 -1.81
CA LEU A 123 24.78 -14.38 -2.25
C LEU A 123 26.22 -14.90 -2.16
N GLU A 124 26.45 -16.20 -1.86
CA GLU A 124 27.79 -16.77 -1.60
C GLU A 124 28.74 -16.57 -2.77
N GLU A 125 28.29 -16.92 -3.98
CA GLU A 125 29.10 -16.78 -5.21
C GLU A 125 29.33 -15.31 -5.62
N LEU A 126 28.56 -14.39 -5.04
CA LEU A 126 28.62 -12.96 -5.32
C LEU A 126 29.39 -12.17 -4.27
N ALA A 127 29.92 -12.84 -3.22
CA ALA A 127 30.48 -12.19 -2.04
C ALA A 127 31.61 -11.19 -2.36
N SER A 128 32.41 -11.46 -3.40
CA SER A 128 33.51 -10.61 -3.86
C SER A 128 33.12 -9.56 -4.89
N ARG A 129 31.91 -9.62 -5.45
CA ARG A 129 31.43 -8.66 -6.48
C ARG A 129 31.04 -7.33 -5.85
N ARG A 130 31.12 -6.27 -6.66
CA ARG A 130 30.66 -4.91 -6.31
C ARG A 130 29.25 -4.66 -6.83
N PRO A 131 28.53 -3.67 -6.28
CA PRO A 131 27.15 -3.35 -6.68
C PRO A 131 26.94 -3.17 -8.18
N ALA A 132 27.90 -2.56 -8.89
CA ALA A 132 27.81 -2.36 -10.34
C ALA A 132 27.85 -3.67 -11.17
N GLU A 133 28.27 -4.78 -10.56
CA GLU A 133 28.36 -6.09 -11.20
C GLU A 133 27.15 -6.99 -10.87
N LEU A 134 26.14 -6.43 -10.18
CA LEU A 134 24.96 -7.16 -9.68
C LEU A 134 23.71 -6.75 -10.46
N SER A 135 22.81 -7.71 -10.69
CA SER A 135 21.44 -7.39 -11.11
C SER A 135 20.66 -6.64 -10.02
N GLY A 136 19.55 -5.98 -10.40
CA GLY A 136 18.70 -5.26 -9.43
C GLY A 136 18.25 -6.11 -8.24
N GLY A 137 17.81 -7.35 -8.47
CA GLY A 137 17.42 -8.28 -7.41
C GLY A 137 18.61 -8.71 -6.53
N GLN A 138 19.82 -8.88 -7.10
CA GLN A 138 21.03 -9.17 -6.33
C GLN A 138 21.45 -7.97 -5.47
N GLN A 139 21.31 -6.75 -5.98
CA GLN A 139 21.54 -5.52 -5.20
C GLN A 139 20.53 -5.42 -4.04
N GLN A 140 19.27 -5.68 -4.29
CA GLN A 140 18.23 -5.68 -3.25
C GLN A 140 18.53 -6.72 -2.16
N ARG A 141 18.80 -7.97 -2.53
CA ARG A 141 19.20 -9.02 -1.58
C ARG A 141 20.41 -8.62 -0.76
N THR A 142 21.40 -8.00 -1.37
CA THR A 142 22.60 -7.48 -0.67
C THR A 142 22.24 -6.40 0.35
N ALA A 143 21.34 -5.47 -0.01
CA ALA A 143 20.88 -4.42 0.90
C ALA A 143 20.05 -5.00 2.06
N LEU A 144 19.16 -5.95 1.79
CA LEU A 144 18.43 -6.69 2.83
C LEU A 144 19.38 -7.45 3.75
N ALA A 145 20.39 -8.15 3.21
CA ALA A 145 21.41 -8.83 3.98
C ALA A 145 22.13 -7.89 4.96
N ARG A 146 22.52 -6.69 4.48
CA ARG A 146 23.18 -5.66 5.30
C ARG A 146 22.28 -5.19 6.45
N ILE A 147 20.98 -5.09 6.24
CA ILE A 147 20.01 -4.66 7.25
C ILE A 147 19.76 -5.79 8.27
N LEU A 148 19.43 -6.98 7.77
CA LEU A 148 18.99 -8.11 8.60
C LEU A 148 20.10 -8.68 9.47
N VAL A 149 21.37 -8.61 8.99
CA VAL A 149 22.53 -9.06 9.78
C VAL A 149 22.65 -8.30 11.12
N GLY A 150 22.14 -7.06 11.18
CA GLY A 150 22.06 -6.22 12.37
C GLY A 150 20.98 -6.64 13.37
N LYS A 151 20.07 -7.56 13.00
CA LYS A 151 18.89 -7.98 13.80
C LYS A 151 18.04 -6.79 14.24
N PRO A 152 17.49 -5.99 13.31
CA PRO A 152 16.66 -4.85 13.67
C PRO A 152 15.37 -5.31 14.37
N LYS A 153 14.82 -4.46 15.24
CA LYS A 153 13.50 -4.68 15.87
C LYS A 153 12.35 -4.35 14.94
N ILE A 154 12.56 -3.40 14.02
CA ILE A 154 11.61 -3.02 12.98
C ILE A 154 12.31 -3.03 11.63
N LEU A 155 11.66 -3.63 10.63
CA LEU A 155 12.09 -3.64 9.25
C LEU A 155 11.19 -2.70 8.44
N MET A 156 11.79 -1.75 7.74
CA MET A 156 11.07 -0.80 6.89
C MET A 156 11.59 -0.90 5.46
N LEU A 157 10.68 -1.09 4.51
CA LEU A 157 10.96 -1.23 3.08
C LEU A 157 10.30 -0.07 2.32
N ASP A 158 11.12 0.80 1.72
CA ASP A 158 10.63 1.97 0.97
C ASP A 158 10.62 1.65 -0.53
N GLU A 159 9.43 1.35 -1.07
CA GLU A 159 9.18 0.98 -2.47
C GLU A 159 10.17 -0.07 -3.01
N PRO A 160 10.30 -1.23 -2.39
CA PRO A 160 11.37 -2.18 -2.67
C PRO A 160 11.36 -2.72 -4.10
N PHE A 161 10.24 -2.70 -4.80
CA PHE A 161 10.09 -3.30 -6.13
C PHE A 161 10.07 -2.26 -7.27
N SER A 162 10.16 -0.97 -6.97
CA SER A 162 9.97 0.10 -7.97
C SER A 162 11.04 0.13 -9.08
N ALA A 163 12.25 -0.36 -8.78
CA ALA A 163 13.38 -0.38 -9.71
C ALA A 163 13.51 -1.70 -10.50
N LEU A 164 12.57 -2.64 -10.33
CA LEU A 164 12.63 -3.96 -10.97
C LEU A 164 11.72 -4.02 -12.19
N ASP A 165 12.16 -4.73 -13.23
CA ASP A 165 11.29 -5.12 -14.33
C ASP A 165 10.21 -6.13 -13.88
N SER A 166 9.17 -6.33 -14.69
CA SER A 166 8.00 -7.12 -14.31
C SER A 166 8.32 -8.59 -14.00
N TYR A 167 9.23 -9.20 -14.73
CA TYR A 167 9.59 -10.61 -14.54
C TYR A 167 10.37 -10.82 -13.22
N LEU A 168 11.39 -10.00 -13.01
CA LEU A 168 12.22 -10.06 -11.80
C LEU A 168 11.42 -9.66 -10.55
N ARG A 169 10.43 -8.79 -10.71
CA ARG A 169 9.57 -8.32 -9.62
C ARG A 169 8.80 -9.48 -8.95
N GLU A 170 8.18 -10.38 -9.73
CA GLU A 170 7.41 -11.51 -9.16
C GLU A 170 8.30 -12.44 -8.33
N GLU A 171 9.52 -12.75 -8.79
CA GLU A 171 10.47 -13.57 -8.05
C GLU A 171 10.86 -12.92 -6.72
N VAL A 172 11.24 -11.64 -6.79
CA VAL A 172 11.68 -10.86 -5.61
C VAL A 172 10.54 -10.59 -4.64
N GLU A 173 9.30 -10.38 -5.13
CA GLU A 173 8.12 -10.27 -4.26
C GLU A 173 7.91 -11.56 -3.42
N GLY A 174 8.07 -12.73 -4.01
CA GLY A 174 8.00 -14.01 -3.30
C GLY A 174 9.08 -14.15 -2.21
N GLU A 175 10.31 -13.73 -2.51
CA GLU A 175 11.41 -13.74 -1.54
C GLU A 175 11.15 -12.76 -0.39
N VAL A 176 10.74 -11.52 -0.68
CA VAL A 176 10.41 -10.50 0.32
C VAL A 176 9.18 -10.93 1.13
N GLY A 177 8.17 -11.52 0.51
CA GLY A 177 6.99 -12.07 1.21
C GLY A 177 7.38 -13.12 2.24
N SER A 178 8.24 -14.07 1.86
CA SER A 178 8.76 -15.09 2.76
C SER A 178 9.57 -14.48 3.93
N LEU A 179 10.37 -13.45 3.64
CA LEU A 179 11.13 -12.72 4.64
C LEU A 179 10.21 -11.99 5.62
N LEU A 180 9.19 -11.29 5.12
CA LEU A 180 8.21 -10.57 5.96
C LEU A 180 7.43 -11.54 6.85
N ALA A 181 7.01 -12.70 6.32
CA ALA A 181 6.30 -13.72 7.08
C ALA A 181 7.15 -14.34 8.20
N GLY A 182 8.47 -14.47 7.96
CA GLY A 182 9.43 -15.00 8.96
C GLY A 182 10.02 -13.95 9.89
N PHE A 183 9.74 -12.66 9.69
CA PHE A 183 10.33 -11.60 10.51
C PHE A 183 9.64 -11.49 11.87
N ALA A 184 10.38 -11.71 12.94
CA ALA A 184 9.86 -11.73 14.32
C ALA A 184 9.68 -10.32 14.94
N GLY A 185 9.45 -9.29 14.13
CA GLY A 185 9.30 -7.91 14.55
C GLY A 185 8.21 -7.19 13.80
N THR A 186 8.07 -5.88 14.00
CA THR A 186 7.19 -5.03 13.19
C THR A 186 7.83 -4.81 11.82
N ALA A 187 7.07 -5.01 10.74
CA ALA A 187 7.53 -4.71 9.39
C ALA A 187 6.61 -3.68 8.73
N LEU A 188 7.20 -2.66 8.11
CA LEU A 188 6.47 -1.65 7.31
C LEU A 188 6.90 -1.76 5.85
N LEU A 189 5.94 -1.90 4.94
CA LEU A 189 6.14 -1.89 3.49
C LEU A 189 5.48 -0.65 2.89
N VAL A 190 6.27 0.30 2.44
CA VAL A 190 5.76 1.44 1.66
C VAL A 190 5.67 1.05 0.20
N THR A 191 4.50 1.24 -0.39
CA THR A 191 4.26 1.01 -1.80
C THR A 191 3.14 1.91 -2.33
N HIS A 192 3.12 2.16 -3.63
CA HIS A 192 1.99 2.73 -4.36
C HIS A 192 1.20 1.65 -5.13
N ASN A 193 1.67 0.40 -5.11
CA ASN A 193 1.02 -0.73 -5.75
C ASN A 193 0.12 -1.46 -4.73
N ARG A 194 -1.19 -1.37 -4.95
CA ARG A 194 -2.21 -2.00 -4.11
C ARG A 194 -2.12 -3.53 -4.07
N ASP A 195 -1.69 -4.14 -5.19
CA ASP A 195 -1.62 -5.60 -5.31
C ASP A 195 -0.45 -6.16 -4.48
N GLU A 196 0.69 -5.46 -4.43
CA GLU A 196 1.80 -5.74 -3.52
C GLU A 196 1.34 -5.65 -2.05
N ALA A 197 0.68 -4.53 -1.69
CA ALA A 197 0.17 -4.33 -0.35
C ALA A 197 -0.82 -5.43 0.06
N TYR A 198 -1.72 -5.83 -0.85
CA TYR A 198 -2.71 -6.88 -0.61
C TYR A 198 -2.09 -8.26 -0.41
N ARG A 199 -1.08 -8.62 -1.22
CA ARG A 199 -0.44 -9.95 -1.16
C ARG A 199 0.54 -10.09 0.00
N LEU A 200 1.29 -9.02 0.32
CA LEU A 200 2.44 -9.12 1.23
C LEU A 200 2.13 -8.71 2.67
N CYS A 201 1.05 -7.94 2.90
CA CYS A 201 0.78 -7.35 4.20
C CYS A 201 -0.58 -7.75 4.76
N ARG A 202 -0.59 -8.12 6.06
CA ARG A 202 -1.83 -8.41 6.78
C ARG A 202 -2.60 -7.14 7.10
N ASP A 203 -1.91 -6.09 7.51
CA ASP A 203 -2.48 -4.82 7.90
C ASP A 203 -2.12 -3.73 6.90
N MET A 204 -2.93 -2.69 6.85
CA MET A 204 -2.77 -1.60 5.88
C MET A 204 -3.07 -0.25 6.51
N ILE A 205 -2.24 0.72 6.15
CA ILE A 205 -2.42 2.14 6.39
C ILE A 205 -2.53 2.82 5.03
N VAL A 206 -3.64 3.51 4.77
CA VAL A 206 -3.81 4.31 3.56
C VAL A 206 -3.48 5.75 3.88
N MET A 207 -2.57 6.34 3.10
CA MET A 207 -2.14 7.74 3.24
C MET A 207 -2.52 8.56 2.00
N GLY A 208 -3.02 9.77 2.23
CA GLY A 208 -3.31 10.76 1.18
C GLY A 208 -3.21 12.17 1.74
N GLY A 209 -2.79 13.16 0.93
CA GLY A 209 -2.69 14.55 1.36
C GLY A 209 -1.82 14.78 2.61
N GLY A 210 -0.83 13.92 2.86
CA GLY A 210 0.01 14.00 4.07
C GLY A 210 -0.63 13.44 5.35
N GLN A 211 -1.76 12.75 5.26
CA GLN A 211 -2.50 12.25 6.42
C GLN A 211 -2.82 10.77 6.28
N VAL A 212 -3.10 10.11 7.41
CA VAL A 212 -3.64 8.76 7.45
C VAL A 212 -5.15 8.83 7.21
N LEU A 213 -5.61 8.21 6.12
CA LEU A 213 -7.02 8.20 5.73
C LEU A 213 -7.78 7.00 6.32
N ARG A 214 -7.12 5.85 6.39
CA ARG A 214 -7.72 4.60 6.85
C ARG A 214 -6.64 3.66 7.39
N THR A 215 -6.97 2.95 8.47
CA THR A 215 -6.15 1.85 9.02
C THR A 215 -7.04 0.64 9.27
N GLY A 216 -6.50 -0.55 9.19
CA GLY A 216 -7.19 -1.82 9.45
C GLY A 216 -6.45 -3.00 8.85
N THR A 217 -7.07 -4.16 8.90
CA THR A 217 -6.55 -5.29 8.10
C THR A 217 -6.69 -4.96 6.62
N THR A 218 -5.79 -5.49 5.81
CA THR A 218 -5.80 -5.25 4.35
C THR A 218 -7.15 -5.59 3.74
N LYS A 219 -7.77 -6.70 4.16
CA LYS A 219 -9.10 -7.12 3.67
C LYS A 219 -10.21 -6.14 4.06
N GLU A 220 -10.20 -5.64 5.29
CA GLU A 220 -11.18 -4.65 5.77
C GLU A 220 -11.03 -3.32 5.02
N VAL A 221 -9.80 -2.83 4.83
CA VAL A 221 -9.55 -1.58 4.10
C VAL A 221 -9.98 -1.67 2.65
N PHE A 222 -9.80 -2.83 2.00
CA PHE A 222 -10.30 -3.06 0.64
C PHE A 222 -11.81 -3.21 0.57
N ALA A 223 -12.45 -3.84 1.56
CA ALA A 223 -13.91 -4.00 1.61
C ALA A 223 -14.62 -2.70 1.97
N ASP A 224 -14.07 -1.94 2.92
CA ASP A 224 -14.64 -0.69 3.44
C ASP A 224 -13.57 0.41 3.55
N PRO A 225 -13.26 1.13 2.46
CA PRO A 225 -12.27 2.21 2.47
C PRO A 225 -12.76 3.50 3.13
N ARG A 226 -14.08 3.66 3.36
CA ARG A 226 -14.80 4.76 4.01
C ARG A 226 -14.70 6.12 3.31
N SER A 227 -13.63 6.43 2.62
CA SER A 227 -13.43 7.72 1.93
C SER A 227 -13.22 7.54 0.44
N ILE A 228 -13.57 8.56 -0.34
CA ILE A 228 -13.33 8.60 -1.78
C ILE A 228 -11.85 8.42 -2.09
N ALA A 229 -10.97 9.10 -1.35
CA ALA A 229 -9.52 9.03 -1.56
C ALA A 229 -8.98 7.61 -1.31
N ALA A 230 -9.38 6.96 -0.21
CA ALA A 230 -8.96 5.59 0.09
C ALA A 230 -9.55 4.57 -0.91
N ALA A 231 -10.80 4.77 -1.36
CA ALA A 231 -11.42 3.93 -2.39
C ALA A 231 -10.64 3.98 -3.72
N ARG A 232 -10.24 5.19 -4.16
CA ARG A 232 -9.38 5.36 -5.35
C ARG A 232 -8.05 4.65 -5.20
N LEU A 233 -7.37 4.82 -4.08
CA LEU A 233 -6.07 4.21 -3.80
C LEU A 233 -6.16 2.68 -3.74
N THR A 234 -7.25 2.12 -3.22
CA THR A 234 -7.53 0.67 -3.24
C THR A 234 -8.11 0.18 -4.57
N GLY A 235 -8.22 1.05 -5.58
CA GLY A 235 -8.54 0.71 -6.97
C GLY A 235 -10.02 0.66 -7.31
N CYS A 236 -10.89 1.28 -6.54
CA CYS A 236 -12.26 1.52 -6.94
C CYS A 236 -12.29 2.55 -8.08
N LYS A 237 -12.77 2.15 -9.25
CA LYS A 237 -12.88 3.03 -10.43
C LYS A 237 -14.23 3.73 -10.50
N ASN A 238 -15.30 3.05 -10.09
CA ASN A 238 -16.64 3.61 -10.12
C ASN A 238 -16.93 4.28 -8.78
N ILE A 239 -16.79 5.58 -8.75
CA ILE A 239 -17.14 6.44 -7.62
C ILE A 239 -18.25 7.36 -8.12
N LEU A 240 -19.48 7.05 -7.70
CA LEU A 240 -20.70 7.66 -8.20
C LEU A 240 -21.24 8.63 -7.15
N PRO A 241 -21.35 9.91 -7.44
CA PRO A 241 -21.95 10.88 -6.53
C PRO A 241 -23.38 10.48 -6.18
N CYS A 242 -23.75 10.62 -4.90
CA CYS A 242 -25.07 10.25 -4.42
C CYS A 242 -25.53 11.14 -3.26
N THR A 243 -26.81 11.04 -2.96
CA THR A 243 -27.43 11.57 -1.75
C THR A 243 -28.03 10.44 -0.94
N ARG A 244 -27.81 10.49 0.38
CA ARG A 244 -28.41 9.54 1.32
C ARG A 244 -29.93 9.71 1.34
N VAL A 245 -30.69 8.62 1.22
CA VAL A 245 -32.14 8.59 1.32
C VAL A 245 -32.56 8.09 2.70
N ASP A 246 -32.02 6.97 3.13
CA ASP A 246 -32.23 6.38 4.45
C ASP A 246 -30.96 5.67 4.96
N SER A 247 -31.08 4.82 5.98
CA SER A 247 -29.94 4.11 6.58
C SER A 247 -29.28 3.08 5.67
N HIS A 248 -29.94 2.63 4.60
CA HIS A 248 -29.43 1.58 3.70
C HIS A 248 -29.62 1.94 2.21
N SER A 249 -30.06 3.16 1.90
CA SER A 249 -30.36 3.54 0.54
C SER A 249 -29.78 4.89 0.18
N VAL A 250 -29.28 4.98 -1.05
CA VAL A 250 -28.79 6.22 -1.65
C VAL A 250 -29.43 6.43 -3.03
N ARG A 251 -29.59 7.69 -3.44
CA ARG A 251 -29.98 8.08 -4.79
C ARG A 251 -28.78 8.60 -5.53
N LEU A 252 -28.50 8.03 -6.69
CA LEU A 252 -27.39 8.52 -7.53
C LEU A 252 -27.72 9.89 -8.11
N ALA A 253 -26.70 10.75 -8.15
CA ALA A 253 -26.79 12.01 -8.85
C ALA A 253 -26.81 11.76 -10.36
N GLY A 254 -27.66 12.49 -11.08
CA GLY A 254 -27.74 12.41 -12.54
C GLY A 254 -28.54 11.24 -13.12
N CYS A 255 -28.92 10.26 -12.30
CA CYS A 255 -29.93 9.26 -12.66
C CYS A 255 -30.83 9.02 -11.45
N GLU A 256 -32.12 8.78 -11.69
CA GLU A 256 -33.13 8.56 -10.62
C GLU A 256 -32.98 7.19 -9.91
N SER A 257 -31.88 6.47 -10.18
CA SER A 257 -31.66 5.12 -9.63
C SER A 257 -31.43 5.17 -8.14
N LEU A 258 -32.18 4.34 -7.42
CA LEU A 258 -32.02 4.06 -6.01
C LEU A 258 -31.11 2.84 -5.84
N LEU A 259 -30.07 2.94 -5.01
CA LEU A 259 -29.21 1.83 -4.66
C LEU A 259 -29.41 1.45 -3.20
N HIS A 260 -29.55 0.15 -2.95
CA HIS A 260 -29.61 -0.45 -1.63
C HIS A 260 -28.23 -1.01 -1.25
N LEU A 261 -27.77 -0.69 -0.05
CA LEU A 261 -26.50 -1.13 0.51
C LEU A 261 -26.76 -2.09 1.67
N ALA A 262 -25.95 -3.14 1.79
CA ALA A 262 -26.00 -4.04 2.95
C ALA A 262 -25.48 -3.35 4.22
N ALA A 263 -24.47 -2.47 4.08
CA ALA A 263 -23.93 -1.70 5.19
C ALA A 263 -24.74 -0.42 5.44
N GLU A 264 -24.72 0.07 6.67
CA GLU A 264 -25.34 1.35 7.02
C GLU A 264 -24.65 2.52 6.29
N VAL A 265 -25.45 3.38 5.69
CA VAL A 265 -25.00 4.59 4.98
C VAL A 265 -24.77 5.71 6.00
N PRO A 266 -23.53 6.21 6.17
CA PRO A 266 -23.24 7.29 7.13
C PRO A 266 -23.90 8.61 6.68
N GLU A 267 -24.21 9.49 7.64
CA GLU A 267 -24.85 10.80 7.36
C GLU A 267 -24.05 11.68 6.40
N GLY A 268 -22.70 11.60 6.44
CA GLY A 268 -21.82 12.33 5.53
C GLY A 268 -21.54 11.65 4.20
N CYS A 269 -22.31 10.63 3.80
CA CYS A 269 -22.12 9.93 2.53
C CYS A 269 -22.42 10.87 1.35
N THR A 270 -21.43 11.03 0.47
CA THR A 270 -21.52 11.89 -0.74
C THR A 270 -21.32 11.11 -2.04
N ALA A 271 -20.83 9.86 -1.94
CA ALA A 271 -20.66 8.99 -3.10
C ALA A 271 -20.77 7.52 -2.70
N VAL A 272 -21.04 6.67 -3.66
CA VAL A 272 -20.88 5.22 -3.53
C VAL A 272 -19.74 4.74 -4.41
N GLY A 273 -19.02 3.73 -3.91
CA GLY A 273 -17.96 3.05 -4.65
C GLY A 273 -18.40 1.65 -5.06
N ILE A 274 -18.20 1.28 -6.32
CA ILE A 274 -18.46 -0.06 -6.84
C ILE A 274 -17.23 -0.50 -7.65
N ARG A 275 -16.70 -1.68 -7.37
CA ARG A 275 -15.53 -2.15 -8.13
C ARG A 275 -15.94 -2.62 -9.50
N ALA A 276 -15.07 -2.43 -10.48
CA ALA A 276 -15.36 -2.76 -11.89
C ALA A 276 -15.72 -4.23 -12.14
N HIS A 277 -15.27 -5.15 -11.27
CA HIS A 277 -15.57 -6.57 -11.40
C HIS A 277 -16.80 -7.02 -10.59
N ASP A 278 -17.41 -6.13 -9.79
CA ASP A 278 -18.60 -6.45 -8.99
C ASP A 278 -19.91 -6.24 -9.76
N PHE A 279 -19.85 -5.68 -10.95
CA PHE A 279 -21.02 -5.54 -11.80
C PHE A 279 -21.38 -6.85 -12.52
N ALA A 280 -22.67 -7.06 -12.71
CA ALA A 280 -23.23 -8.11 -13.56
C ALA A 280 -24.38 -7.58 -14.42
N PRO A 281 -24.61 -8.14 -15.62
CA PRO A 281 -25.80 -7.85 -16.42
C PRO A 281 -27.08 -8.20 -15.64
N CYS A 282 -28.11 -7.37 -15.76
CA CYS A 282 -29.39 -7.60 -15.11
C CYS A 282 -30.57 -7.18 -15.99
N ALA A 283 -31.78 -7.61 -15.61
CA ALA A 283 -33.01 -7.11 -16.22
C ALA A 283 -33.32 -5.69 -15.74
N PRO A 284 -33.97 -4.85 -16.55
CA PRO A 284 -34.50 -3.57 -16.09
C PRO A 284 -35.45 -3.75 -14.90
N GLY A 285 -35.27 -2.93 -13.86
CA GLY A 285 -36.07 -3.03 -12.61
C GLY A 285 -35.56 -4.06 -11.59
N ALA A 286 -34.48 -4.78 -11.84
CA ALA A 286 -33.82 -5.59 -10.84
C ALA A 286 -33.25 -4.71 -9.71
N GLU A 287 -32.97 -5.33 -8.54
CA GLU A 287 -32.33 -4.62 -7.42
C GLU A 287 -30.98 -4.01 -7.86
N ASN A 288 -30.78 -2.74 -7.52
CA ASN A 288 -29.58 -1.98 -7.86
C ASN A 288 -29.30 -1.88 -9.38
N ALA A 289 -30.31 -2.01 -10.22
CA ALA A 289 -30.18 -1.92 -11.66
C ALA A 289 -29.85 -0.49 -12.09
N LEU A 290 -28.77 -0.37 -12.87
CA LEU A 290 -28.31 0.87 -13.51
C LEU A 290 -28.51 0.73 -15.02
N PRO A 291 -29.38 1.52 -15.64
CA PRO A 291 -29.45 1.60 -17.11
C PRO A 291 -28.13 2.12 -17.66
N VAL A 292 -27.60 1.48 -18.69
CA VAL A 292 -26.27 1.81 -19.24
C VAL A 292 -26.25 1.72 -20.75
N GLU A 293 -25.41 2.53 -21.40
CA GLU A 293 -25.10 2.49 -22.82
C GLU A 293 -23.61 2.27 -23.03
N LEU A 294 -23.22 1.32 -23.86
CA LEU A 294 -21.81 1.01 -24.13
C LEU A 294 -21.15 2.15 -24.91
N LEU A 295 -20.06 2.71 -24.37
CA LEU A 295 -19.23 3.70 -25.04
C LEU A 295 -18.01 3.08 -25.70
N SER A 296 -17.35 2.16 -25.04
CA SER A 296 -16.15 1.51 -25.57
C SER A 296 -15.90 0.16 -24.94
N ALA A 297 -15.28 -0.73 -25.71
CA ALA A 297 -14.79 -2.02 -25.27
C ALA A 297 -13.30 -2.14 -25.60
N SER A 298 -12.49 -2.61 -24.65
CA SER A 298 -11.10 -2.91 -24.89
C SER A 298 -10.77 -4.31 -24.39
N GLU A 299 -10.12 -5.07 -25.26
CA GLU A 299 -9.75 -6.46 -25.02
C GLU A 299 -8.38 -6.52 -24.34
N ASN A 300 -8.29 -7.28 -23.26
CA ASN A 300 -7.04 -7.71 -22.63
C ASN A 300 -6.84 -9.22 -22.83
N PRO A 301 -5.66 -9.78 -22.51
CA PRO A 301 -5.42 -11.22 -22.68
C PRO A 301 -6.45 -12.12 -22.00
N PHE A 302 -6.97 -11.75 -20.83
CA PHE A 302 -7.84 -12.59 -20.00
C PHE A 302 -9.20 -12.00 -19.68
N ASP A 303 -9.39 -10.70 -19.92
CA ASP A 303 -10.60 -9.97 -19.58
C ASP A 303 -10.96 -8.90 -20.63
N TRP A 304 -12.20 -8.41 -20.55
CA TRP A 304 -12.69 -7.23 -21.23
C TRP A 304 -12.78 -6.07 -20.24
N ASN A 305 -12.34 -4.89 -20.66
CA ASN A 305 -12.62 -3.63 -19.98
C ASN A 305 -13.66 -2.87 -20.82
N LEU A 306 -14.86 -2.74 -20.28
CA LEU A 306 -15.99 -2.07 -20.90
C LEU A 306 -16.24 -0.74 -20.19
N ILE A 307 -16.50 0.29 -20.93
CA ILE A 307 -16.88 1.62 -20.41
C ILE A 307 -18.29 1.91 -20.90
N PHE A 308 -19.17 2.15 -19.96
CA PHE A 308 -20.57 2.52 -20.19
C PHE A 308 -20.81 3.95 -19.76
N GLN A 309 -21.89 4.52 -20.25
CA GLN A 309 -22.44 5.80 -19.86
C GLN A 309 -23.79 5.60 -19.16
N LEU A 310 -24.01 6.35 -18.09
CA LEU A 310 -25.33 6.43 -17.47
C LEU A 310 -26.26 7.38 -18.24
N PRO A 311 -27.60 7.35 -18.01
CA PRO A 311 -28.56 8.18 -18.72
C PRO A 311 -28.35 9.69 -18.62
N ASP A 312 -27.56 10.16 -17.63
CA ASP A 312 -27.18 11.55 -17.45
C ASP A 312 -26.23 12.08 -18.54
N GLY A 313 -25.73 11.21 -19.42
CA GLY A 313 -24.82 11.55 -20.50
C GLY A 313 -23.40 11.96 -20.05
N THR A 314 -23.10 11.95 -18.77
CA THR A 314 -21.82 12.43 -18.19
C THR A 314 -21.09 11.41 -17.35
N THR A 315 -21.80 10.61 -16.58
CA THR A 315 -21.22 9.62 -15.65
C THR A 315 -20.81 8.36 -16.40
N ARG A 316 -19.54 7.98 -16.23
CA ARG A 316 -18.98 6.78 -16.84
C ARG A 316 -18.86 5.65 -15.82
N LEU A 317 -19.17 4.44 -16.26
CA LEU A 317 -19.10 3.20 -15.52
C LEU A 317 -18.07 2.26 -16.15
N TRP A 318 -17.14 1.75 -15.36
CA TRP A 318 -16.16 0.74 -15.77
C TRP A 318 -16.64 -0.64 -15.33
N TRP A 319 -16.80 -1.53 -16.28
CA TRP A 319 -17.05 -2.95 -16.03
C TRP A 319 -15.88 -3.79 -16.51
N LYS A 320 -15.35 -4.62 -15.64
CA LYS A 320 -14.29 -5.58 -15.97
C LYS A 320 -14.84 -6.98 -15.87
N VAL A 321 -14.82 -7.73 -16.96
CA VAL A 321 -15.41 -9.06 -17.02
C VAL A 321 -14.41 -10.07 -17.64
N SER A 322 -14.36 -11.29 -17.09
CA SER A 322 -13.51 -12.35 -17.61
C SER A 322 -14.03 -12.84 -18.99
N LYS A 323 -13.12 -13.16 -19.91
CA LYS A 323 -13.45 -13.78 -21.19
C LYS A 323 -14.14 -15.13 -21.05
N THR A 324 -14.00 -15.80 -19.91
CA THR A 324 -14.72 -17.06 -19.62
C THR A 324 -16.20 -16.83 -19.31
N THR A 325 -16.57 -15.63 -18.88
CA THR A 325 -17.96 -15.27 -18.56
C THR A 325 -18.70 -14.71 -19.77
N LEU A 326 -17.99 -14.03 -20.67
CA LEU A 326 -18.49 -13.54 -21.95
C LEU A 326 -17.78 -14.27 -23.08
N SER A 327 -18.50 -15.19 -23.75
CA SER A 327 -17.97 -16.04 -24.82
C SER A 327 -18.04 -15.45 -26.22
N VAL A 328 -18.25 -14.15 -26.37
CA VAL A 328 -18.57 -13.49 -27.66
C VAL A 328 -17.42 -12.61 -28.15
N ALA A 329 -17.15 -12.64 -29.46
CA ALA A 329 -16.13 -11.84 -30.11
C ALA A 329 -16.43 -10.31 -30.07
N GLU A 330 -17.70 -9.94 -29.92
CA GLU A 330 -18.18 -8.60 -29.51
C GLU A 330 -19.18 -8.83 -28.39
N PRO A 331 -18.98 -8.26 -27.19
CA PRO A 331 -19.93 -8.44 -26.12
C PRO A 331 -21.28 -7.84 -26.54
N ASP A 332 -22.33 -8.64 -26.53
CA ASP A 332 -23.71 -8.12 -26.53
C ASP A 332 -23.81 -7.22 -25.30
N ALA A 333 -23.78 -5.91 -25.55
CA ALA A 333 -23.71 -4.93 -24.49
C ALA A 333 -25.01 -4.96 -23.67
N PRO A 334 -24.94 -5.23 -22.37
CA PRO A 334 -26.14 -5.22 -21.55
C PRO A 334 -26.72 -3.80 -21.47
N ALA A 335 -28.06 -3.70 -21.51
CA ALA A 335 -28.75 -2.43 -21.31
C ALA A 335 -28.80 -2.02 -19.83
N CYS A 336 -28.57 -2.94 -18.91
CA CYS A 336 -28.53 -2.70 -17.46
C CYS A 336 -27.41 -3.49 -16.81
N LEU A 337 -26.76 -2.87 -15.82
CA LEU A 337 -25.80 -3.48 -14.92
C LEU A 337 -26.28 -3.32 -13.48
N SER A 338 -26.05 -4.33 -12.65
CA SER A 338 -26.30 -4.25 -11.20
C SER A 338 -25.08 -4.68 -10.40
N ALA A 339 -25.04 -4.25 -9.15
CA ALA A 339 -24.09 -4.74 -8.16
C ALA A 339 -24.84 -5.23 -6.92
N PRO A 340 -24.39 -6.33 -6.28
CA PRO A 340 -25.00 -6.80 -5.05
C PRO A 340 -24.87 -5.75 -3.92
N PRO A 341 -25.85 -5.63 -3.01
CA PRO A 341 -25.82 -4.66 -1.91
C PRO A 341 -24.52 -4.70 -1.07
N GLU A 342 -23.92 -5.89 -0.88
CA GLU A 342 -22.71 -6.12 -0.11
C GLU A 342 -21.45 -5.61 -0.83
N ARG A 343 -21.53 -5.29 -2.11
CA ARG A 343 -20.42 -4.80 -2.95
C ARG A 343 -20.47 -3.30 -3.17
N ILE A 344 -21.48 -2.62 -2.67
CA ILE A 344 -21.65 -1.18 -2.77
C ILE A 344 -21.10 -0.54 -1.49
N MET A 345 -20.08 0.28 -1.62
CA MET A 345 -19.40 0.94 -0.51
C MET A 345 -19.91 2.37 -0.36
N ALA A 346 -20.36 2.75 0.84
CA ALA A 346 -20.67 4.13 1.17
C ALA A 346 -19.39 4.95 1.41
N LEU A 347 -19.23 6.07 0.74
CA LEU A 347 -18.01 6.89 0.79
C LEU A 347 -18.32 8.32 1.24
N VAL A 348 -17.42 8.84 2.08
CA VAL A 348 -17.43 10.22 2.55
C VAL A 348 -16.34 11.00 1.81
N ASP A 349 -16.65 12.22 1.43
CA ASP A 349 -15.66 13.13 0.87
C ASP A 349 -14.90 13.84 1.99
N HIS A 350 -13.59 13.61 2.09
CA HIS A 350 -12.69 14.30 2.99
C HIS A 350 -11.85 15.35 2.23
N SER A 351 -12.34 15.92 1.14
CA SER A 351 -11.62 16.90 0.31
C SER A 351 -11.13 18.14 1.08
N GLN A 352 -11.64 18.38 2.29
CA GLN A 352 -11.11 19.42 3.21
C GLN A 352 -9.65 19.16 3.66
N TYR A 353 -9.11 17.99 3.40
CA TYR A 353 -7.75 17.58 3.77
C TYR A 353 -6.79 17.50 2.56
N GLU A 354 -7.25 17.83 1.34
CA GLU A 354 -6.42 17.81 0.12
C GLU A 354 -5.80 19.18 -0.22
N GLN A 355 -5.92 20.20 0.65
CA GLN A 355 -5.32 21.53 0.47
C GLN A 355 -4.03 21.71 1.29
#